data_ac338a7035152fcc79412af17b187466
#
_entry.id   ac338a7035152fcc79412af17b187466
#
_cell.length_a   1.000
_cell.length_b   1.000
_cell.length_c   1.000
_cell.angle_alpha   90.00
_cell.angle_beta   90.00
_cell.angle_gamma   90.00
#
_symmetry.space_group_name_H-M   'P 1'
#
loop_
_entity.id
_entity.type
_entity.pdbx_description
1 polymer ?
#
loop_
_entity_poly.entity_id
_entity_poly.type
_entity_poly.pdbx_seq_one_letter_code
_entity_poly.pdbx_strand_id
1 'polypeptide(L)'
;KSEEVMNWWQNIMPMADPDKTDRTMLTRNRVSRIFFLRKFFDYPISMKKETFVNMGFCNMMKAGFGYLWSCVHKLPETSLENFYINRFGRPLYEMFFEGYTEKVWGVHPSKLGADWGSQRVKGLSILSVLKDMFQKAFGTKKDNQHVETSLIEQFIYPKYGPGQLWETVASDVKQMGGEVLMQHEVIGVNIEDDKVVSVVAKTTTGEEVVFPCDYFFSTMPIKDLVPAIKGIDVPEQVREIATSLPYRDFITVGLCVKEMQIKNQTAIQTYKNRVPDTWIYIQERDVRIGRLQVFNNWSPYLVKDYENTMWIGLEYFCTEGDKFWNMSKEDFIQMAIDELVKIDIIRKEDVLDACHVKIKKAYPSYYGSYY
;
A
#
# COMPACT_ATOMS: atom_id res chain seq x y z
N LYS A 1 -4.07 15.05 -7.20
CA LYS A 1 -4.09 15.17 -8.68
C LYS A 1 -5.40 15.74 -9.19
N SER A 2 -6.51 15.62 -8.46
CA SER A 2 -7.75 16.34 -8.70
C SER A 2 -7.69 17.63 -7.89
N GLU A 3 -7.83 18.77 -8.55
CA GLU A 3 -7.86 20.08 -7.90
C GLU A 3 -9.04 20.20 -6.94
N GLU A 4 -10.20 19.68 -7.33
CA GLU A 4 -11.40 19.63 -6.51
C GLU A 4 -11.17 18.88 -5.17
N VAL A 5 -10.57 17.69 -5.23
CA VAL A 5 -10.25 16.89 -4.03
C VAL A 5 -9.21 17.61 -3.17
N MET A 6 -8.20 18.22 -3.78
CA MET A 6 -7.18 18.97 -3.03
C MET A 6 -7.76 20.18 -2.32
N ASN A 7 -8.64 20.93 -3.00
CA ASN A 7 -9.35 22.07 -2.41
C ASN A 7 -10.24 21.63 -1.25
N TRP A 8 -10.97 20.51 -1.42
CA TRP A 8 -11.80 19.97 -0.34
C TRP A 8 -10.94 19.58 0.89
N TRP A 9 -9.81 18.90 0.70
CA TRP A 9 -8.90 18.54 1.80
C TRP A 9 -8.35 19.78 2.50
N GLN A 10 -7.92 20.79 1.75
CA GLN A 10 -7.36 22.02 2.32
C GLN A 10 -8.41 22.91 2.99
N ASN A 11 -9.67 22.82 2.59
CA ASN A 11 -10.78 23.47 3.31
C ASN A 11 -11.02 22.83 4.69
N ILE A 12 -10.84 21.53 4.81
CA ILE A 12 -10.99 20.80 6.09
C ILE A 12 -9.73 20.98 6.95
N MET A 13 -8.56 20.77 6.36
CA MET A 13 -7.25 20.87 7.03
C MET A 13 -6.31 21.75 6.20
N PRO A 14 -6.21 23.04 6.46
CA PRO A 14 -5.38 23.97 5.69
C PRO A 14 -3.89 23.70 5.88
N MET A 15 -3.08 24.23 4.96
CA MET A 15 -1.64 24.33 5.13
C MET A 15 -1.34 25.50 6.09
N ALA A 16 -1.12 25.22 7.35
CA ALA A 16 -0.87 26.21 8.40
C ALA A 16 0.41 25.87 9.16
N ASP A 17 0.83 26.76 10.05
CA ASP A 17 1.97 26.55 10.94
C ASP A 17 1.65 25.43 11.94
N PRO A 18 2.35 24.29 11.87
CA PRO A 18 2.05 23.15 12.72
C PRO A 18 2.37 23.40 14.21
N ASP A 19 3.15 24.42 14.53
CA ASP A 19 3.44 24.78 15.93
C ASP A 19 2.30 25.61 16.55
N LYS A 20 1.40 26.15 15.71
CA LYS A 20 0.27 26.97 16.15
C LYS A 20 -1.08 26.26 16.13
N THR A 21 -1.19 25.20 15.31
CA THR A 21 -2.45 24.47 15.20
C THR A 21 -2.21 22.99 14.90
N ASP A 22 -3.11 22.15 15.44
CA ASP A 22 -3.14 20.72 15.11
C ASP A 22 -3.93 20.42 13.84
N ARG A 23 -4.88 21.28 13.47
CA ARG A 23 -5.69 21.16 12.26
C ARG A 23 -4.89 21.67 11.05
N THR A 24 -3.89 20.91 10.63
CA THR A 24 -3.00 21.28 9.54
C THR A 24 -2.45 20.09 8.75
N MET A 25 -2.19 20.34 7.47
CA MET A 25 -1.44 19.44 6.59
C MET A 25 0.03 19.86 6.54
N LEU A 26 0.91 18.87 6.44
CA LEU A 26 2.35 19.04 6.25
C LEU A 26 2.70 18.71 4.81
N THR A 27 3.66 19.43 4.22
CA THR A 27 4.32 18.98 2.99
C THR A 27 5.44 18.02 3.34
N ARG A 28 5.40 16.81 2.76
CA ARG A 28 6.41 15.77 3.01
C ARG A 28 7.05 15.33 1.70
N ASN A 29 8.36 15.08 1.76
CA ASN A 29 9.08 14.47 0.65
C ASN A 29 8.86 12.96 0.66
N ARG A 30 8.54 12.40 -0.50
CA ARG A 30 8.40 10.96 -0.66
C ARG A 30 9.75 10.35 -0.98
N VAL A 31 10.20 9.47 -0.11
CA VAL A 31 11.34 8.58 -0.38
C VAL A 31 10.85 7.15 -0.25
N SER A 32 10.99 6.37 -1.33
CA SER A 32 10.61 4.95 -1.33
C SER A 32 11.70 4.16 -2.02
N ARG A 33 12.13 3.07 -1.42
CA ARG A 33 13.13 2.16 -1.99
C ARG A 33 12.70 0.71 -1.84
N ILE A 34 13.36 -0.16 -2.56
CA ILE A 34 13.24 -1.62 -2.44
C ILE A 34 14.42 -2.12 -1.61
N PHE A 35 14.14 -2.97 -0.62
CA PHE A 35 15.16 -3.71 0.13
C PHE A 35 15.16 -5.16 -0.35
N PHE A 36 16.27 -5.56 -0.99
CA PHE A 36 16.43 -6.89 -1.57
C PHE A 36 17.93 -7.26 -1.61
N LEU A 37 18.26 -8.53 -1.41
CA LEU A 37 19.64 -9.00 -1.27
C LEU A 37 20.43 -8.24 -0.18
N ARG A 38 19.74 -7.84 0.89
CA ARG A 38 20.29 -7.00 2.00
C ARG A 38 20.84 -5.65 1.51
N LYS A 39 20.30 -5.14 0.39
CA LYS A 39 20.71 -3.86 -0.23
C LYS A 39 19.50 -3.05 -0.65
N PHE A 40 19.70 -1.75 -0.79
CA PHE A 40 18.67 -0.85 -1.29
C PHE A 40 18.75 -0.69 -2.80
N PHE A 41 17.57 -0.67 -3.43
CA PHE A 41 17.36 -0.33 -4.83
C PHE A 41 16.33 0.80 -4.92
N ASP A 42 16.44 1.63 -5.96
CA ASP A 42 15.45 2.68 -6.22
C ASP A 42 14.06 2.08 -6.50
N TYR A 43 13.02 2.84 -6.15
CA TYR A 43 11.65 2.53 -6.55
C TYR A 43 11.05 3.70 -7.34
N PRO A 44 10.63 3.50 -8.59
CA PRO A 44 10.82 2.27 -9.40
C PRO A 44 12.30 1.99 -9.66
N ILE A 45 12.60 0.72 -9.99
CA ILE A 45 13.98 0.29 -10.25
C ILE A 45 14.57 1.14 -11.38
N SER A 46 15.69 1.78 -11.11
CA SER A 46 16.43 2.58 -12.07
C SER A 46 17.69 1.84 -12.53
N MET A 47 18.07 2.04 -13.79
CA MET A 47 19.28 1.43 -14.38
C MET A 47 20.54 2.27 -14.05
N LYS A 48 20.75 2.58 -12.78
CA LYS A 48 21.94 3.30 -12.30
C LYS A 48 23.08 2.34 -12.02
N LYS A 49 24.30 2.87 -11.92
CA LYS A 49 25.51 2.10 -11.58
C LYS A 49 25.33 1.32 -10.28
N GLU A 50 24.70 1.94 -9.28
CA GLU A 50 24.43 1.34 -7.96
C GLU A 50 23.54 0.11 -8.07
N THR A 51 22.53 0.12 -8.95
CA THR A 51 21.65 -1.02 -9.20
C THR A 51 22.43 -2.21 -9.73
N PHE A 52 23.33 -2.00 -10.69
CA PHE A 52 24.18 -3.06 -11.26
C PHE A 52 25.16 -3.61 -10.23
N VAL A 53 25.79 -2.74 -9.44
CA VAL A 53 26.70 -3.14 -8.36
C VAL A 53 25.94 -3.97 -7.31
N ASN A 54 24.75 -3.54 -6.92
CA ASN A 54 23.93 -4.21 -5.91
C ASN A 54 23.38 -5.56 -6.39
N MET A 55 23.03 -5.69 -7.68
CA MET A 55 22.62 -6.97 -8.28
C MET A 55 23.78 -7.97 -8.37
N GLY A 56 24.98 -7.50 -8.56
CA GLY A 56 26.17 -8.32 -8.83
C GLY A 56 26.27 -8.78 -10.28
N PHE A 57 27.49 -9.09 -10.71
CA PHE A 57 27.81 -9.36 -12.12
C PHE A 57 27.00 -10.52 -12.72
N CYS A 58 26.89 -11.65 -12.02
CA CYS A 58 26.16 -12.81 -12.53
C CYS A 58 24.68 -12.54 -12.79
N ASN A 59 24.01 -11.83 -11.83
CA ASN A 59 22.60 -11.48 -11.99
C ASN A 59 22.39 -10.43 -13.10
N MET A 60 23.33 -9.50 -13.24
CA MET A 60 23.33 -8.52 -14.32
C MET A 60 23.40 -9.20 -15.69
N MET A 61 24.32 -10.17 -15.87
CA MET A 61 24.46 -10.91 -17.11
C MET A 61 23.19 -11.72 -17.41
N LYS A 62 22.64 -12.44 -16.42
CA LYS A 62 21.37 -13.17 -16.57
C LYS A 62 20.23 -12.24 -16.98
N ALA A 63 20.11 -11.07 -16.34
CA ALA A 63 19.10 -10.06 -16.66
C ALA A 63 19.24 -9.56 -18.10
N GLY A 64 20.46 -9.24 -18.53
CA GLY A 64 20.73 -8.77 -19.89
C GLY A 64 20.37 -9.81 -20.95
N PHE A 65 20.83 -11.05 -20.81
CA PHE A 65 20.49 -12.14 -21.74
C PHE A 65 18.99 -12.46 -21.72
N GLY A 66 18.37 -12.51 -20.54
CA GLY A 66 16.93 -12.75 -20.42
C GLY A 66 16.09 -11.65 -21.06
N TYR A 67 16.52 -10.39 -20.96
CA TYR A 67 15.87 -9.28 -21.64
C TYR A 67 15.98 -9.38 -23.16
N LEU A 68 17.19 -9.61 -23.70
CA LEU A 68 17.40 -9.80 -25.14
C LEU A 68 16.56 -10.97 -25.68
N TRP A 69 16.51 -12.07 -24.94
CA TRP A 69 15.65 -13.21 -25.29
C TRP A 69 14.18 -12.80 -25.35
N SER A 70 13.68 -12.03 -24.37
CA SER A 70 12.27 -11.60 -24.36
C SER A 70 11.94 -10.57 -25.44
N CYS A 71 12.92 -9.87 -26.01
CA CYS A 71 12.69 -8.98 -27.14
C CYS A 71 12.32 -9.75 -28.42
N VAL A 72 12.88 -10.96 -28.59
CA VAL A 72 12.67 -11.81 -29.77
C VAL A 72 11.53 -12.81 -29.54
N HIS A 73 11.42 -13.36 -28.32
CA HIS A 73 10.45 -14.40 -27.97
C HIS A 73 9.36 -13.79 -27.06
N LYS A 74 8.31 -13.24 -27.67
CA LYS A 74 7.17 -12.68 -26.92
C LYS A 74 6.19 -13.78 -26.53
N LEU A 75 5.74 -13.73 -25.28
CA LEU A 75 4.69 -14.59 -24.75
C LEU A 75 3.30 -13.94 -24.96
N PRO A 76 2.21 -14.71 -25.08
CA PRO A 76 0.86 -14.17 -25.05
C PRO A 76 0.62 -13.43 -23.73
N GLU A 77 0.17 -12.17 -23.78
CA GLU A 77 -0.06 -11.34 -22.58
C GLU A 77 -1.41 -11.68 -21.91
N THR A 78 -1.60 -12.95 -21.55
CA THR A 78 -2.80 -13.44 -20.84
C THR A 78 -2.70 -13.33 -19.33
N SER A 79 -1.49 -13.12 -18.80
CA SER A 79 -1.25 -13.02 -17.37
C SER A 79 -0.27 -11.89 -17.04
N LEU A 80 -0.30 -11.46 -15.79
CA LEU A 80 0.64 -10.48 -15.26
C LEU A 80 2.10 -10.98 -15.34
N GLU A 81 2.34 -12.27 -15.16
CA GLU A 81 3.64 -12.90 -15.36
C GLU A 81 4.15 -12.64 -16.77
N ASN A 82 3.39 -13.05 -17.81
CA ASN A 82 3.77 -12.89 -19.20
C ASN A 82 3.95 -11.42 -19.57
N PHE A 83 3.11 -10.53 -19.02
CA PHE A 83 3.22 -9.09 -19.19
C PHE A 83 4.58 -8.57 -18.70
N TYR A 84 5.04 -8.99 -17.51
CA TYR A 84 6.33 -8.56 -16.98
C TYR A 84 7.51 -9.22 -17.70
N ILE A 85 7.43 -10.52 -18.01
CA ILE A 85 8.48 -11.22 -18.74
C ILE A 85 8.71 -10.58 -20.11
N ASN A 86 7.66 -10.21 -20.83
CA ASN A 86 7.76 -9.55 -22.12
C ASN A 86 8.47 -8.18 -22.05
N ARG A 87 8.38 -7.47 -20.92
CA ARG A 87 8.93 -6.13 -20.74
C ARG A 87 10.32 -6.12 -20.13
N PHE A 88 10.59 -7.03 -19.20
CA PHE A 88 11.79 -7.00 -18.39
C PHE A 88 12.69 -8.24 -18.56
N GLY A 89 12.18 -9.28 -19.21
CA GLY A 89 12.82 -10.60 -19.26
C GLY A 89 12.57 -11.42 -17.99
N ARG A 90 12.59 -12.73 -18.11
CA ARG A 90 12.31 -13.65 -17.01
C ARG A 90 13.21 -13.43 -15.78
N PRO A 91 14.54 -13.25 -15.88
CA PRO A 91 15.36 -13.07 -14.68
C PRO A 91 15.04 -11.81 -13.86
N LEU A 92 14.72 -10.68 -14.51
CA LEU A 92 14.30 -9.47 -13.77
C LEU A 92 12.90 -9.61 -13.19
N TYR A 93 12.00 -10.28 -13.90
CA TYR A 93 10.67 -10.61 -13.41
C TYR A 93 10.77 -11.46 -12.12
N GLU A 94 11.50 -12.58 -12.17
CA GLU A 94 11.69 -13.46 -11.01
C GLU A 94 12.36 -12.71 -9.82
N MET A 95 13.30 -11.82 -10.13
CA MET A 95 14.06 -11.09 -9.09
C MET A 95 13.22 -10.03 -8.38
N PHE A 96 12.46 -9.21 -9.11
CA PHE A 96 11.85 -8.01 -8.56
C PHE A 96 10.32 -7.98 -8.55
N PHE A 97 9.65 -8.89 -9.26
CA PHE A 97 8.20 -8.82 -9.42
C PHE A 97 7.47 -10.06 -8.87
N GLU A 98 7.96 -11.26 -9.19
CA GLU A 98 7.28 -12.51 -8.86
C GLU A 98 6.99 -12.65 -7.36
N GLY A 99 8.04 -12.75 -6.54
CA GLY A 99 7.90 -13.01 -5.11
C GLY A 99 7.17 -11.90 -4.36
N TYR A 100 7.38 -10.63 -4.73
CA TYR A 100 6.68 -9.52 -4.12
C TYR A 100 5.19 -9.51 -4.50
N THR A 101 4.87 -9.74 -5.77
CA THR A 101 3.49 -9.81 -6.25
C THR A 101 2.74 -10.95 -5.55
N GLU A 102 3.39 -12.12 -5.40
CA GLU A 102 2.82 -13.24 -4.69
C GLU A 102 2.58 -12.94 -3.20
N LYS A 103 3.51 -12.25 -2.51
CA LYS A 103 3.30 -11.78 -1.14
C LYS A 103 2.05 -10.90 -1.03
N VAL A 104 1.90 -9.93 -1.93
CA VAL A 104 0.79 -8.97 -1.89
C VAL A 104 -0.54 -9.64 -2.19
N TRP A 105 -0.62 -10.41 -3.27
CA TRP A 105 -1.89 -10.95 -3.77
C TRP A 105 -2.24 -12.34 -3.23
N GLY A 106 -1.27 -13.06 -2.67
CA GLY A 106 -1.46 -14.41 -2.17
C GLY A 106 -1.66 -15.47 -3.26
N VAL A 107 -1.48 -15.07 -4.52
CA VAL A 107 -1.55 -15.93 -5.70
C VAL A 107 -0.39 -15.63 -6.62
N HIS A 108 0.09 -16.65 -7.35
CA HIS A 108 1.17 -16.48 -8.32
C HIS A 108 0.75 -15.53 -9.45
N PRO A 109 1.65 -14.65 -9.98
CA PRO A 109 1.34 -13.68 -11.05
C PRO A 109 0.77 -14.30 -12.33
N SER A 110 0.99 -15.59 -12.59
CA SER A 110 0.37 -16.31 -13.70
C SER A 110 -1.16 -16.41 -13.62
N LYS A 111 -1.74 -16.22 -12.42
CA LYS A 111 -3.18 -16.24 -12.15
C LYS A 111 -3.82 -14.84 -12.12
N LEU A 112 -3.01 -13.79 -12.26
CA LEU A 112 -3.46 -12.40 -12.30
C LEU A 112 -3.57 -11.94 -13.75
N GLY A 113 -4.60 -11.15 -14.07
CA GLY A 113 -4.78 -10.59 -15.41
C GLY A 113 -3.68 -9.60 -15.79
N ALA A 114 -3.34 -9.55 -17.07
CA ALA A 114 -2.34 -8.61 -17.61
C ALA A 114 -2.77 -7.14 -17.47
N ASP A 115 -4.08 -6.87 -17.48
CA ASP A 115 -4.64 -5.51 -17.42
C ASP A 115 -4.24 -4.76 -16.15
N TRP A 116 -4.13 -5.49 -15.03
CA TRP A 116 -3.67 -4.91 -13.78
C TRP A 116 -2.24 -4.34 -13.87
N GLY A 117 -1.36 -5.05 -14.57
CA GLY A 117 0.01 -4.60 -14.85
C GLY A 117 0.05 -3.40 -15.78
N SER A 118 -0.78 -3.41 -16.82
CA SER A 118 -0.83 -2.36 -17.83
C SER A 118 -1.24 -0.99 -17.25
N GLN A 119 -2.12 -0.96 -16.25
CA GLN A 119 -2.55 0.26 -15.58
C GLN A 119 -1.45 0.88 -14.70
N ARG A 120 -0.54 0.06 -14.14
CA ARG A 120 0.47 0.51 -13.17
C ARG A 120 1.87 0.71 -13.76
N VAL A 121 2.15 0.06 -14.89
CA VAL A 121 3.48 0.06 -15.55
C VAL A 121 3.42 0.80 -16.89
N LYS A 122 2.44 1.70 -17.07
CA LYS A 122 2.37 2.56 -18.26
C LYS A 122 3.67 3.35 -18.42
N GLY A 123 4.35 3.18 -19.56
CA GLY A 123 5.53 3.96 -19.91
C GLY A 123 6.88 3.41 -19.41
N LEU A 124 6.93 2.33 -18.63
CA LEU A 124 8.19 1.69 -18.27
C LEU A 124 8.63 0.71 -19.40
N SER A 125 9.49 1.18 -20.28
CA SER A 125 10.21 0.36 -21.25
C SER A 125 11.70 0.43 -20.94
N ILE A 126 12.38 -0.72 -20.82
CA ILE A 126 13.85 -0.75 -20.68
C ILE A 126 14.52 -0.05 -21.86
N LEU A 127 13.95 -0.15 -23.07
CA LEU A 127 14.46 0.55 -24.24
C LEU A 127 14.39 2.06 -24.09
N SER A 128 13.32 2.63 -23.51
CA SER A 128 13.26 4.07 -23.24
C SER A 128 14.29 4.49 -22.20
N VAL A 129 14.46 3.70 -21.14
CA VAL A 129 15.46 3.94 -20.09
C VAL A 129 16.89 3.83 -20.66
N LEU A 130 17.18 2.82 -21.48
CA LEU A 130 18.48 2.68 -22.16
C LEU A 130 18.73 3.83 -23.13
N LYS A 131 17.71 4.24 -23.89
CA LYS A 131 17.80 5.39 -24.80
C LYS A 131 18.09 6.69 -24.03
N ASP A 132 17.43 6.91 -22.89
CA ASP A 132 17.68 8.06 -22.02
C ASP A 132 19.09 8.02 -21.40
N MET A 133 19.59 6.84 -21.05
CA MET A 133 20.98 6.68 -20.58
C MET A 133 21.99 6.96 -21.69
N PHE A 134 21.77 6.47 -22.91
CA PHE A 134 22.60 6.78 -24.07
C PHE A 134 22.59 8.26 -24.40
N GLN A 135 21.42 8.91 -24.36
CA GLN A 135 21.29 10.33 -24.59
C GLN A 135 21.95 11.18 -23.51
N LYS A 136 21.89 10.77 -22.25
CA LYS A 136 22.60 11.41 -21.13
C LYS A 136 24.12 11.20 -21.18
N ALA A 137 24.58 10.05 -21.69
CA ALA A 137 26.00 9.74 -21.81
C ALA A 137 26.68 10.44 -23.01
N PHE A 138 25.94 10.71 -24.08
CA PHE A 138 26.47 11.20 -25.35
C PHE A 138 25.97 12.60 -25.78
N GLY A 139 25.30 13.34 -24.89
CA GLY A 139 25.08 14.79 -25.07
C GLY A 139 23.74 15.20 -25.64
N THR A 140 23.34 16.34 -25.16
CA THR A 140 22.22 17.25 -25.41
C THR A 140 21.06 17.11 -24.43
N LYS A 141 21.05 18.09 -23.50
CA LYS A 141 19.89 18.45 -22.70
C LYS A 141 18.72 18.76 -23.63
N LYS A 142 17.71 17.89 -23.66
CA LYS A 142 16.34 18.28 -23.99
C LYS A 142 15.49 17.94 -22.80
N ASP A 143 14.85 18.96 -22.25
CA ASP A 143 13.76 18.84 -21.28
C ASP A 143 12.70 17.88 -21.84
N ASN A 144 12.64 16.68 -21.33
CA ASN A 144 11.52 15.78 -21.58
C ASN A 144 10.56 15.85 -20.38
N GLN A 145 9.67 16.83 -20.43
CA GLN A 145 8.36 16.75 -19.83
C GLN A 145 7.63 15.57 -20.47
N HIS A 146 7.13 14.67 -19.65
CA HIS A 146 6.30 13.50 -19.83
C HIS A 146 7.00 12.14 -19.57
N VAL A 147 7.44 11.95 -18.32
CA VAL A 147 7.41 10.61 -17.75
C VAL A 147 6.15 10.57 -16.86
N GLU A 148 5.07 10.08 -17.42
CA GLU A 148 3.85 9.74 -16.65
C GLU A 148 4.07 8.47 -15.83
N THR A 149 4.99 8.51 -14.93
CA THR A 149 4.99 7.59 -13.80
C THR A 149 4.85 8.45 -12.56
N SER A 150 3.91 8.10 -11.74
CA SER A 150 3.52 8.78 -10.52
C SER A 150 4.65 8.81 -9.46
N LEU A 151 5.79 9.35 -9.80
CA LEU A 151 6.80 9.77 -8.84
C LEU A 151 6.32 11.11 -8.29
N ILE A 152 5.33 11.03 -7.41
CA ILE A 152 4.99 12.16 -6.55
C ILE A 152 6.21 12.35 -5.65
N GLU A 153 6.99 13.40 -5.89
CA GLU A 153 8.16 13.72 -5.08
C GLU A 153 7.75 14.29 -3.72
N GLN A 154 6.62 14.98 -3.69
CA GLN A 154 6.04 15.56 -2.48
C GLN A 154 4.56 15.22 -2.36
N PHE A 155 4.09 15.09 -1.12
CA PHE A 155 2.69 14.88 -0.80
C PHE A 155 2.30 15.70 0.44
N ILE A 156 1.02 15.97 0.58
CA ILE A 156 0.47 16.54 1.82
C ILE A 156 0.04 15.42 2.75
N TYR A 157 0.22 15.66 4.05
CA TYR A 157 -0.03 14.66 5.07
C TYR A 157 -0.54 15.32 6.36
N PRO A 158 -1.64 14.87 6.96
CA PRO A 158 -2.12 15.43 8.23
C PRO A 158 -1.08 15.32 9.33
N LYS A 159 -0.98 16.34 10.18
CA LYS A 159 0.02 16.43 11.26
C LYS A 159 0.09 15.14 12.09
N TYR A 160 -1.05 14.58 12.46
CA TYR A 160 -1.17 13.34 13.25
C TYR A 160 -1.64 12.12 12.46
N GLY A 161 -1.37 12.10 11.14
CA GLY A 161 -1.68 10.97 10.29
C GLY A 161 -3.04 11.04 9.59
N PRO A 162 -3.34 10.10 8.67
CA PRO A 162 -4.54 10.15 7.84
C PRO A 162 -5.85 10.10 8.62
N GLY A 163 -5.86 9.41 9.77
CA GLY A 163 -7.01 9.33 10.65
C GLY A 163 -7.49 10.70 11.13
N GLN A 164 -6.55 11.63 11.39
CA GLN A 164 -6.88 12.97 11.85
C GLN A 164 -7.80 13.75 10.90
N LEU A 165 -7.63 13.57 9.57
CA LEU A 165 -8.52 14.20 8.59
C LEU A 165 -9.96 13.73 8.80
N TRP A 166 -10.16 12.42 8.95
CA TRP A 166 -11.50 11.83 9.08
C TRP A 166 -12.11 12.09 10.45
N GLU A 167 -11.32 12.13 11.51
CA GLU A 167 -11.76 12.56 12.84
C GLU A 167 -12.21 14.02 12.84
N THR A 168 -11.49 14.88 12.09
CA THR A 168 -11.87 16.27 11.90
C THR A 168 -13.20 16.37 11.14
N VAL A 169 -13.35 15.63 10.04
CA VAL A 169 -14.61 15.57 9.27
C VAL A 169 -15.77 15.09 10.15
N ALA A 170 -15.55 14.04 10.93
CA ALA A 170 -16.59 13.51 11.83
C ALA A 170 -16.98 14.53 12.91
N SER A 171 -16.02 15.29 13.43
CA SER A 171 -16.28 16.39 14.37
C SER A 171 -17.08 17.51 13.71
N ASP A 172 -16.70 17.93 12.49
CA ASP A 172 -17.41 18.97 11.75
C ASP A 172 -18.86 18.54 11.42
N VAL A 173 -19.08 17.27 11.03
CA VAL A 173 -20.44 16.70 10.82
C VAL A 173 -21.28 16.81 12.08
N LYS A 174 -20.74 16.44 13.24
CA LYS A 174 -21.44 16.57 14.52
C LYS A 174 -21.77 18.01 14.87
N GLN A 175 -20.85 18.94 14.62
CA GLN A 175 -21.09 20.38 14.86
C GLN A 175 -22.19 20.96 13.96
N MET A 176 -22.36 20.39 12.75
CA MET A 176 -23.45 20.75 11.83
C MET A 176 -24.79 20.07 12.17
N GLY A 177 -24.85 19.29 13.25
CA GLY A 177 -26.08 18.59 13.70
C GLY A 177 -26.25 17.19 13.13
N GLY A 178 -25.22 16.65 12.40
CA GLY A 178 -25.23 15.27 11.95
C GLY A 178 -24.77 14.30 13.04
N GLU A 179 -25.02 13.02 12.84
CA GLU A 179 -24.62 11.96 13.74
C GLU A 179 -23.55 11.08 13.11
N VAL A 180 -22.58 10.64 13.90
CA VAL A 180 -21.59 9.62 13.51
C VAL A 180 -21.65 8.51 14.55
N LEU A 181 -22.25 7.40 14.18
CA LEU A 181 -22.47 6.26 15.04
C LEU A 181 -21.33 5.23 14.84
N MET A 182 -20.44 5.15 15.80
CA MET A 182 -19.39 4.14 15.84
C MET A 182 -19.95 2.81 16.37
N GLN A 183 -19.29 1.70 16.05
CA GLN A 183 -19.67 0.37 16.54
C GLN A 183 -21.09 -0.08 16.11
N HIS A 184 -21.53 0.40 14.95
CA HIS A 184 -22.76 0.00 14.30
C HIS A 184 -22.43 -0.63 12.95
N GLU A 185 -22.62 -1.92 12.82
CA GLU A 185 -22.39 -2.67 11.58
C GLU A 185 -23.69 -2.74 10.78
N VAL A 186 -23.71 -2.19 9.57
CA VAL A 186 -24.88 -2.28 8.71
C VAL A 186 -25.03 -3.72 8.21
N ILE A 187 -26.18 -4.34 8.55
CA ILE A 187 -26.51 -5.73 8.23
C ILE A 187 -27.76 -5.88 7.35
N GLY A 188 -28.49 -4.79 7.10
CA GLY A 188 -29.70 -4.79 6.29
C GLY A 188 -29.95 -3.46 5.62
N VAL A 189 -30.46 -3.51 4.38
CA VAL A 189 -30.92 -2.36 3.60
C VAL A 189 -32.33 -2.71 3.11
N ASN A 190 -33.35 -2.06 3.68
CA ASN A 190 -34.73 -2.34 3.37
C ASN A 190 -35.21 -1.48 2.19
N ILE A 191 -35.83 -2.13 1.20
CA ILE A 191 -36.34 -1.52 -0.03
C ILE A 191 -37.83 -1.77 -0.09
N GLU A 192 -38.62 -0.71 -0.34
CA GLU A 192 -40.06 -0.73 -0.60
C GLU A 192 -40.32 0.16 -1.80
N ASP A 193 -41.16 -0.28 -2.73
CA ASP A 193 -41.52 0.44 -3.96
C ASP A 193 -40.28 1.02 -4.70
N ASP A 194 -39.25 0.18 -4.88
CA ASP A 194 -37.96 0.51 -5.54
C ASP A 194 -37.14 1.64 -4.86
N LYS A 195 -37.42 1.93 -3.58
CA LYS A 195 -36.72 2.93 -2.79
C LYS A 195 -36.16 2.32 -1.53
N VAL A 196 -34.95 2.75 -1.16
CA VAL A 196 -34.42 2.44 0.18
C VAL A 196 -35.20 3.25 1.20
N VAL A 197 -35.82 2.57 2.16
CA VAL A 197 -36.65 3.20 3.21
C VAL A 197 -36.00 3.18 4.57
N SER A 198 -35.07 2.24 4.79
CA SER A 198 -34.33 2.19 6.04
C SER A 198 -33.08 1.32 5.94
N VAL A 199 -32.19 1.50 6.89
CA VAL A 199 -30.97 0.70 7.09
C VAL A 199 -31.05 0.05 8.47
N VAL A 200 -30.65 -1.21 8.56
CA VAL A 200 -30.55 -1.95 9.83
C VAL A 200 -29.10 -2.07 10.21
N ALA A 201 -28.75 -1.60 11.39
CA ALA A 201 -27.41 -1.75 11.93
C ALA A 201 -27.43 -2.58 13.22
N LYS A 202 -26.38 -3.38 13.40
CA LYS A 202 -26.15 -4.19 14.59
C LYS A 202 -25.06 -3.57 15.45
N THR A 203 -25.35 -3.39 16.72
CA THR A 203 -24.40 -2.87 17.70
C THR A 203 -23.42 -3.97 18.16
N THR A 204 -22.36 -3.59 18.88
CA THR A 204 -21.43 -4.56 19.49
C THR A 204 -22.10 -5.42 20.59
N THR A 205 -23.20 -4.96 21.16
CA THR A 205 -24.00 -5.74 22.11
C THR A 205 -24.95 -6.74 21.44
N GLY A 206 -25.03 -6.68 20.08
CA GLY A 206 -25.90 -7.58 19.30
C GLY A 206 -27.31 -7.03 19.06
N GLU A 207 -27.63 -5.83 19.53
CA GLU A 207 -28.90 -5.16 19.30
C GLU A 207 -29.02 -4.70 17.84
N GLU A 208 -30.16 -4.90 17.22
CA GLU A 208 -30.47 -4.41 15.86
C GLU A 208 -31.27 -3.11 15.97
N VAL A 209 -30.75 -2.06 15.33
CA VAL A 209 -31.39 -0.73 15.30
C VAL A 209 -31.75 -0.40 13.86
N VAL A 210 -32.98 0.10 13.65
CA VAL A 210 -33.47 0.52 12.33
C VAL A 210 -33.39 2.02 12.19
N PHE A 211 -32.75 2.48 11.13
CA PHE A 211 -32.61 3.90 10.78
C PHE A 211 -33.41 4.20 9.51
N PRO A 212 -34.55 4.91 9.60
CA PRO A 212 -35.27 5.40 8.41
C PRO A 212 -34.39 6.39 7.63
N CYS A 213 -34.49 6.36 6.30
CA CYS A 213 -33.72 7.28 5.44
C CYS A 213 -34.44 7.52 4.11
N ASP A 214 -34.28 8.73 3.57
CA ASP A 214 -34.74 9.12 2.23
C ASP A 214 -33.68 8.85 1.16
N TYR A 215 -32.39 8.87 1.56
CA TYR A 215 -31.24 8.61 0.72
C TYR A 215 -30.24 7.73 1.46
N PHE A 216 -29.66 6.79 0.73
CA PHE A 216 -28.65 5.88 1.26
C PHE A 216 -27.39 5.90 0.38
N PHE A 217 -26.24 6.23 0.98
CA PHE A 217 -24.93 6.17 0.34
C PHE A 217 -24.13 5.03 0.98
N SER A 218 -23.89 3.97 0.22
CA SER A 218 -23.11 2.83 0.71
C SER A 218 -21.65 2.93 0.34
N THR A 219 -20.78 2.79 1.34
CA THR A 219 -19.33 2.56 1.17
C THR A 219 -18.95 1.13 1.56
N MET A 220 -19.94 0.26 1.80
CA MET A 220 -19.73 -1.13 2.14
C MET A 220 -19.09 -1.89 0.96
N PRO A 221 -18.29 -2.94 1.23
CA PRO A 221 -17.91 -3.88 0.19
C PRO A 221 -19.16 -4.46 -0.49
N ILE A 222 -19.17 -4.53 -1.82
CA ILE A 222 -20.33 -5.07 -2.59
C ILE A 222 -20.66 -6.50 -2.13
N LYS A 223 -19.66 -7.27 -1.74
CA LYS A 223 -19.80 -8.60 -1.16
C LYS A 223 -20.71 -8.65 0.07
N ASP A 224 -20.73 -7.58 0.88
CA ASP A 224 -21.56 -7.47 2.08
C ASP A 224 -22.86 -6.73 1.80
N LEU A 225 -22.84 -5.75 0.90
CA LEU A 225 -24.01 -4.95 0.56
C LEU A 225 -25.11 -5.79 -0.10
N VAL A 226 -24.76 -6.57 -1.13
CA VAL A 226 -25.78 -7.31 -1.91
C VAL A 226 -26.55 -8.31 -1.06
N PRO A 227 -25.93 -9.13 -0.18
CA PRO A 227 -26.67 -9.99 0.75
C PRO A 227 -27.51 -9.24 1.79
N ALA A 228 -27.17 -7.98 2.10
CA ALA A 228 -27.89 -7.15 3.06
C ALA A 228 -29.18 -6.56 2.48
N ILE A 229 -29.39 -6.57 1.16
CA ILE A 229 -30.58 -6.03 0.51
C ILE A 229 -31.80 -6.91 0.83
N LYS A 230 -32.87 -6.27 1.30
CA LYS A 230 -34.17 -6.87 1.65
C LYS A 230 -35.29 -6.11 0.97
N GLY A 231 -36.44 -6.78 0.71
CA GLY A 231 -37.62 -6.16 0.12
C GLY A 231 -37.73 -6.25 -1.40
N ILE A 232 -36.62 -6.64 -2.06
CA ILE A 232 -36.64 -6.97 -3.50
C ILE A 232 -35.95 -8.32 -3.73
N ASP A 233 -36.28 -8.94 -4.84
CA ASP A 233 -35.65 -10.17 -5.30
C ASP A 233 -34.37 -9.80 -6.08
N VAL A 234 -33.19 -10.00 -5.46
CA VAL A 234 -31.91 -9.81 -6.13
C VAL A 234 -31.61 -11.08 -6.95
N PRO A 235 -31.41 -10.96 -8.28
CA PRO A 235 -31.15 -12.11 -9.14
C PRO A 235 -30.00 -12.96 -8.60
N GLU A 236 -30.16 -14.30 -8.61
CA GLU A 236 -29.17 -15.21 -8.03
C GLU A 236 -27.76 -15.01 -8.62
N GLN A 237 -27.67 -14.79 -9.95
CA GLN A 237 -26.40 -14.51 -10.61
C GLN A 237 -25.70 -13.26 -10.03
N VAL A 238 -26.43 -12.19 -9.70
CA VAL A 238 -25.87 -10.98 -9.08
C VAL A 238 -25.38 -11.28 -7.68
N ARG A 239 -26.14 -12.07 -6.93
CA ARG A 239 -25.79 -12.52 -5.57
C ARG A 239 -24.51 -13.37 -5.58
N GLU A 240 -24.44 -14.36 -6.47
CA GLU A 240 -23.26 -15.23 -6.63
C GLU A 240 -22.02 -14.42 -7.01
N ILE A 241 -22.12 -13.52 -7.99
CA ILE A 241 -20.99 -12.66 -8.39
C ILE A 241 -20.54 -11.81 -7.19
N ALA A 242 -21.46 -11.10 -6.55
CA ALA A 242 -21.13 -10.20 -5.44
C ALA A 242 -20.44 -10.93 -4.29
N THR A 243 -20.99 -12.09 -3.86
CA THR A 243 -20.44 -12.87 -2.74
C THR A 243 -19.14 -13.57 -3.07
N SER A 244 -18.87 -13.86 -4.35
CA SER A 244 -17.63 -14.49 -4.82
C SER A 244 -16.47 -13.51 -5.01
N LEU A 245 -16.70 -12.18 -4.94
CA LEU A 245 -15.62 -11.19 -5.06
C LEU A 245 -14.54 -11.40 -3.99
N PRO A 246 -13.28 -11.68 -4.38
CA PRO A 246 -12.23 -11.90 -3.41
C PRO A 246 -11.66 -10.57 -2.87
N TYR A 247 -11.23 -10.61 -1.61
CA TYR A 247 -10.52 -9.51 -0.95
C TYR A 247 -9.21 -9.99 -0.36
N ARG A 248 -8.25 -9.09 -0.19
CA ARG A 248 -7.07 -9.32 0.64
C ARG A 248 -7.22 -8.58 1.95
N ASP A 249 -6.88 -9.27 3.00
CA ASP A 249 -6.74 -8.73 4.33
C ASP A 249 -5.28 -8.40 4.61
N PHE A 250 -5.02 -7.61 5.61
CA PHE A 250 -3.65 -7.47 6.06
C PHE A 250 -3.54 -7.23 7.56
N ILE A 251 -2.37 -7.53 8.08
CA ILE A 251 -2.00 -7.31 9.46
C ILE A 251 -0.88 -6.28 9.47
N THR A 252 -1.02 -5.27 10.32
CA THR A 252 0.06 -4.32 10.59
C THR A 252 0.61 -4.56 12.00
N VAL A 253 1.93 -4.70 12.09
CA VAL A 253 2.65 -4.66 13.36
C VAL A 253 3.38 -3.33 13.44
N GLY A 254 3.04 -2.51 14.45
CA GLY A 254 3.82 -1.33 14.79
C GLY A 254 4.88 -1.68 15.82
N LEU A 255 6.11 -1.27 15.61
CA LEU A 255 7.20 -1.42 16.57
C LEU A 255 7.79 -0.06 16.91
N CYS A 256 7.88 0.24 18.20
CA CYS A 256 8.73 1.32 18.72
C CYS A 256 10.12 0.75 18.95
N VAL A 257 11.12 1.32 18.28
CA VAL A 257 12.51 0.88 18.42
C VAL A 257 13.42 2.06 18.79
N LYS A 258 14.52 1.81 19.49
CA LYS A 258 15.54 2.85 19.77
C LYS A 258 16.12 3.38 18.48
N GLU A 259 16.54 2.48 17.60
CA GLU A 259 17.07 2.79 16.28
C GLU A 259 16.98 1.61 15.33
N MET A 260 17.10 1.89 14.03
CA MET A 260 17.31 0.87 13.00
C MET A 260 18.80 0.66 12.76
N GLN A 261 19.22 -0.57 12.44
CA GLN A 261 20.60 -0.90 12.09
C GLN A 261 20.99 -0.33 10.73
N ILE A 262 20.04 -0.32 9.78
CA ILE A 262 20.24 0.32 8.48
C ILE A 262 20.33 1.84 8.65
N LYS A 263 21.36 2.43 8.05
CA LYS A 263 21.61 3.88 8.10
C LYS A 263 21.37 4.51 6.73
N ASN A 264 21.24 5.83 6.72
CA ASN A 264 21.08 6.61 5.50
C ASN A 264 22.35 6.51 4.63
N GLN A 265 22.18 6.05 3.40
CA GLN A 265 23.21 5.97 2.37
C GLN A 265 22.92 6.91 1.19
N THR A 266 21.98 7.83 1.36
CA THR A 266 21.55 8.78 0.33
C THR A 266 22.20 10.16 0.57
N ALA A 267 22.07 11.05 -0.41
CA ALA A 267 22.50 12.44 -0.25
C ALA A 267 21.54 13.30 0.61
N ILE A 268 20.39 12.74 0.99
CA ILE A 268 19.39 13.45 1.80
C ILE A 268 19.87 13.53 3.25
N GLN A 269 19.96 14.74 3.78
CA GLN A 269 20.31 14.94 5.19
C GLN A 269 19.14 14.52 6.10
N THR A 270 19.42 13.69 7.10
CA THR A 270 18.42 13.20 8.05
C THR A 270 18.93 13.30 9.48
N TYR A 271 17.98 13.36 10.43
CA TYR A 271 18.30 13.38 11.86
C TYR A 271 19.04 12.09 12.27
N LYS A 272 20.19 12.23 12.94
CA LYS A 272 21.03 11.10 13.39
C LYS A 272 21.35 10.06 12.29
N ASN A 273 21.45 10.51 11.04
CA ASN A 273 21.70 9.63 9.88
C ASN A 273 20.68 8.48 9.72
N ARG A 274 19.42 8.70 10.13
CA ARG A 274 18.31 7.75 9.94
C ARG A 274 17.99 7.60 8.46
N VAL A 275 17.46 6.44 8.05
CA VAL A 275 16.98 6.24 6.67
C VAL A 275 15.92 7.28 6.32
N PRO A 276 15.96 7.89 5.13
CA PRO A 276 15.01 8.93 4.72
C PRO A 276 13.67 8.39 4.24
N ASP A 277 13.56 7.06 4.12
CA ASP A 277 12.42 6.41 3.49
C ASP A 277 11.15 6.59 4.32
N THR A 278 10.08 7.00 3.65
CA THR A 278 8.73 6.90 4.20
C THR A 278 8.22 5.46 4.09
N TRP A 279 8.69 4.76 3.04
CA TRP A 279 8.19 3.44 2.68
C TRP A 279 9.27 2.59 2.03
N ILE A 280 9.48 1.39 2.53
CA ILE A 280 10.45 0.41 2.01
C ILE A 280 9.69 -0.86 1.59
N TYR A 281 9.85 -1.27 0.34
CA TYR A 281 9.33 -2.54 -0.17
C TYR A 281 10.30 -3.66 0.19
N ILE A 282 9.87 -4.63 0.98
CA ILE A 282 10.70 -5.75 1.42
C ILE A 282 10.51 -6.91 0.44
N GLN A 283 11.47 -7.09 -0.45
CA GLN A 283 11.44 -8.15 -1.46
C GLN A 283 12.30 -9.37 -1.09
N GLU A 284 12.84 -9.41 0.13
CA GLU A 284 13.53 -10.58 0.65
C GLU A 284 12.60 -11.80 0.67
N ARG A 285 13.08 -12.94 0.15
CA ARG A 285 12.29 -14.15 0.00
C ARG A 285 12.16 -14.97 1.27
N ASP A 286 13.05 -14.75 2.21
CA ASP A 286 13.19 -15.49 3.45
C ASP A 286 12.42 -14.88 4.63
N VAL A 287 11.63 -13.82 4.37
CA VAL A 287 10.71 -13.18 5.32
C VAL A 287 9.34 -12.94 4.68
N ARG A 288 8.32 -12.82 5.51
CA ARG A 288 6.92 -12.60 5.08
C ARG A 288 6.53 -11.14 4.96
N ILE A 289 7.19 -10.27 5.71
CA ILE A 289 6.94 -8.83 5.62
C ILE A 289 6.98 -8.37 4.16
N GLY A 290 5.94 -7.64 3.74
CA GLY A 290 5.86 -7.08 2.40
C GLY A 290 6.36 -5.65 2.32
N ARG A 291 6.04 -4.82 3.32
CA ARG A 291 6.37 -3.39 3.36
C ARG A 291 6.70 -2.95 4.77
N LEU A 292 7.63 -1.99 4.85
CA LEU A 292 8.01 -1.32 6.09
C LEU A 292 7.80 0.18 5.92
N GLN A 293 7.11 0.80 6.86
CA GLN A 293 6.93 2.25 6.95
C GLN A 293 7.78 2.81 8.08
N VAL A 294 8.33 4.02 7.92
CA VAL A 294 9.04 4.75 8.97
C VAL A 294 8.22 5.98 9.32
N PHE A 295 7.41 5.90 10.38
CA PHE A 295 6.44 6.95 10.73
C PHE A 295 7.08 8.29 11.07
N ASN A 296 8.30 8.31 11.61
CA ASN A 296 9.08 9.54 11.83
C ASN A 296 9.23 10.38 10.55
N ASN A 297 9.28 9.72 9.38
CA ASN A 297 9.46 10.38 8.09
C ASN A 297 8.12 10.83 7.46
N TRP A 298 7.00 10.22 7.85
CA TRP A 298 5.66 10.66 7.46
C TRP A 298 5.28 11.95 8.16
N SER A 299 5.44 12.00 9.49
CA SER A 299 5.30 13.20 10.28
C SER A 299 6.13 13.09 11.56
N PRO A 300 6.90 14.11 11.93
CA PRO A 300 7.63 14.10 13.21
C PRO A 300 6.67 14.12 14.42
N TYR A 301 5.44 14.57 14.23
CA TYR A 301 4.43 14.67 15.28
C TYR A 301 3.72 13.34 15.59
N LEU A 302 3.95 12.30 14.77
CA LEU A 302 3.45 10.94 15.04
C LEU A 302 4.23 10.22 16.13
N VAL A 303 5.40 10.71 16.50
CA VAL A 303 6.32 10.03 17.43
C VAL A 303 6.57 10.93 18.63
N LYS A 304 6.13 10.47 19.79
CA LYS A 304 6.22 11.26 21.04
C LYS A 304 7.66 11.61 21.41
N ASP A 305 8.58 10.66 21.31
CA ASP A 305 10.01 10.87 21.53
C ASP A 305 10.76 10.72 20.20
N TYR A 306 10.61 11.74 19.35
CA TYR A 306 11.19 11.75 18.01
C TYR A 306 12.73 11.62 18.03
N GLU A 307 13.39 12.18 19.03
CA GLU A 307 14.85 12.21 19.11
C GLU A 307 15.45 10.84 19.42
N ASN A 308 14.82 10.07 20.30
CA ASN A 308 15.38 8.83 20.84
C ASN A 308 14.70 7.57 20.36
N THR A 309 13.57 7.68 19.67
CA THR A 309 12.82 6.51 19.18
C THR A 309 12.43 6.63 17.71
N MET A 310 12.16 5.48 17.12
CA MET A 310 11.56 5.35 15.81
C MET A 310 10.34 4.43 15.90
N TRP A 311 9.24 4.85 15.30
CA TRP A 311 8.09 3.98 15.06
C TRP A 311 8.12 3.48 13.63
N ILE A 312 8.09 2.17 13.48
CA ILE A 312 8.05 1.49 12.19
C ILE A 312 6.80 0.63 12.09
N GLY A 313 6.18 0.62 10.92
CA GLY A 313 4.99 -0.18 10.62
C GLY A 313 5.33 -1.29 9.63
N LEU A 314 4.98 -2.51 9.97
CA LEU A 314 5.26 -3.72 9.19
C LEU A 314 3.95 -4.26 8.62
N GLU A 315 3.87 -4.40 7.31
CA GLU A 315 2.66 -4.86 6.64
C GLU A 315 2.80 -6.29 6.13
N TYR A 316 1.85 -7.12 6.56
CA TYR A 316 1.74 -8.53 6.21
C TYR A 316 0.42 -8.78 5.49
N PHE A 317 0.47 -9.23 4.26
CA PHE A 317 -0.72 -9.59 3.49
C PHE A 317 -1.16 -11.01 3.81
N CYS A 318 -2.42 -11.17 4.13
CA CYS A 318 -3.02 -12.44 4.53
C CYS A 318 -4.46 -12.56 4.00
N THR A 319 -5.10 -13.64 4.36
CA THR A 319 -6.52 -13.87 4.11
C THR A 319 -7.17 -14.30 5.41
N GLU A 320 -8.36 -13.78 5.73
CA GLU A 320 -9.13 -14.18 6.91
C GLU A 320 -9.24 -15.70 6.98
N GLY A 321 -8.90 -16.27 8.13
CA GLY A 321 -8.90 -17.71 8.38
C GLY A 321 -7.61 -18.45 8.02
N ASP A 322 -6.61 -17.78 7.36
CA ASP A 322 -5.31 -18.42 7.14
C ASP A 322 -4.48 -18.52 8.45
N LYS A 323 -3.35 -19.21 8.39
CA LYS A 323 -2.52 -19.44 9.58
C LYS A 323 -1.97 -18.14 10.19
N PHE A 324 -1.72 -17.12 9.38
CA PHE A 324 -1.22 -15.82 9.85
C PHE A 324 -2.33 -15.03 10.52
N TRP A 325 -3.53 -15.05 9.92
CA TRP A 325 -4.71 -14.41 10.49
C TRP A 325 -5.06 -15.03 11.86
N ASN A 326 -4.93 -16.35 12.00
CA ASN A 326 -5.28 -17.08 13.22
C ASN A 326 -4.17 -17.11 14.27
N MET A 327 -2.97 -16.59 13.96
CA MET A 327 -1.88 -16.48 14.92
C MET A 327 -2.25 -15.54 16.08
N SER A 328 -1.77 -15.86 17.30
CA SER A 328 -1.91 -14.96 18.44
C SER A 328 -1.20 -13.63 18.19
N LYS A 329 -1.65 -12.57 18.85
CA LYS A 329 -1.02 -11.24 18.76
C LYS A 329 0.46 -11.31 19.16
N GLU A 330 0.74 -12.01 20.24
CA GLU A 330 2.08 -12.16 20.83
C GLU A 330 3.03 -12.91 19.89
N ASP A 331 2.59 -14.05 19.35
CA ASP A 331 3.39 -14.83 18.41
C ASP A 331 3.63 -14.09 17.10
N PHE A 332 2.62 -13.32 16.63
CA PHE A 332 2.77 -12.53 15.42
C PHE A 332 3.78 -11.39 15.59
N ILE A 333 3.72 -10.68 16.73
CA ILE A 333 4.69 -9.62 17.05
C ILE A 333 6.09 -10.23 17.15
N GLN A 334 6.24 -11.39 17.83
CA GLN A 334 7.54 -12.04 17.94
C GLN A 334 8.10 -12.47 16.58
N MET A 335 7.25 -13.06 15.72
CA MET A 335 7.63 -13.39 14.34
C MET A 335 8.10 -12.14 13.57
N ALA A 336 7.38 -11.03 13.70
CA ALA A 336 7.72 -9.79 13.02
C ALA A 336 9.07 -9.22 13.46
N ILE A 337 9.37 -9.29 14.76
CA ILE A 337 10.68 -8.91 15.31
C ILE A 337 11.78 -9.83 14.77
N ASP A 338 11.57 -11.14 14.81
CA ASP A 338 12.56 -12.13 14.36
C ASP A 338 12.85 -11.99 12.85
N GLU A 339 11.83 -11.65 12.04
CA GLU A 339 12.04 -11.37 10.62
C GLU A 339 12.91 -10.13 10.38
N LEU A 340 12.69 -9.03 11.11
CA LEU A 340 13.51 -7.82 10.98
C LEU A 340 14.94 -8.02 11.47
N VAL A 341 15.13 -8.79 12.53
CA VAL A 341 16.46 -9.19 13.02
C VAL A 341 17.17 -10.03 11.97
N LYS A 342 16.47 -11.01 11.37
CA LYS A 342 17.01 -11.89 10.33
C LYS A 342 17.52 -11.14 9.10
N ILE A 343 16.89 -10.01 8.77
CA ILE A 343 17.28 -9.17 7.62
C ILE A 343 18.10 -7.93 8.03
N ASP A 344 18.68 -7.91 9.22
CA ASP A 344 19.57 -6.88 9.75
C ASP A 344 18.97 -5.46 9.79
N ILE A 345 17.66 -5.34 9.95
CA ILE A 345 16.97 -4.03 10.04
C ILE A 345 16.96 -3.50 11.47
N ILE A 346 16.74 -4.36 12.47
CA ILE A 346 16.75 -3.99 13.89
C ILE A 346 17.53 -5.00 14.72
N ARG A 347 17.89 -4.63 15.95
CA ARG A 347 18.28 -5.57 17.02
C ARG A 347 17.08 -5.83 17.92
N LYS A 348 16.96 -7.04 18.44
CA LYS A 348 15.85 -7.44 19.30
C LYS A 348 15.80 -6.59 20.59
N GLU A 349 16.95 -6.29 21.16
CA GLU A 349 17.11 -5.49 22.39
C GLU A 349 16.76 -3.99 22.19
N ASP A 350 16.62 -3.53 20.97
CA ASP A 350 16.21 -2.16 20.66
C ASP A 350 14.68 -2.00 20.59
N VAL A 351 13.90 -3.07 20.63
CA VAL A 351 12.44 -3.00 20.65
C VAL A 351 11.95 -2.57 22.02
N LEU A 352 11.18 -1.47 22.05
CA LEU A 352 10.68 -0.83 23.27
C LEU A 352 9.19 -1.11 23.48
N ASP A 353 8.41 -1.14 22.41
CA ASP A 353 6.96 -1.31 22.45
C ASP A 353 6.46 -1.90 21.12
N ALA A 354 5.28 -2.51 21.13
CA ALA A 354 4.68 -3.11 19.95
C ALA A 354 3.16 -3.04 19.97
N CYS A 355 2.57 -2.87 18.78
CA CYS A 355 1.13 -3.03 18.59
C CYS A 355 0.84 -3.91 17.37
N HIS A 356 -0.38 -4.45 17.32
CA HIS A 356 -0.83 -5.34 16.26
C HIS A 356 -2.27 -5.02 15.88
N VAL A 357 -2.53 -4.82 14.59
CA VAL A 357 -3.83 -4.46 14.05
C VAL A 357 -4.16 -5.36 12.86
N LYS A 358 -5.34 -5.99 12.88
CA LYS A 358 -5.90 -6.76 11.77
C LYS A 358 -6.90 -5.90 10.99
N ILE A 359 -6.80 -5.89 9.67
CA ILE A 359 -7.70 -5.14 8.78
C ILE A 359 -8.29 -6.11 7.77
N LYS A 360 -9.61 -6.33 7.89
CA LYS A 360 -10.37 -7.14 6.95
C LYS A 360 -10.67 -6.37 5.68
N LYS A 361 -10.70 -7.08 4.53
CA LYS A 361 -11.12 -6.54 3.23
C LYS A 361 -10.40 -5.25 2.85
N ALA A 362 -9.09 -5.20 3.16
CA ALA A 362 -8.27 -4.01 2.93
C ALA A 362 -8.12 -3.66 1.44
N TYR A 363 -8.13 -4.69 0.58
CA TYR A 363 -8.02 -4.52 -0.87
C TYR A 363 -8.96 -5.47 -1.62
N PRO A 364 -9.68 -4.99 -2.66
CA PRO A 364 -10.27 -5.89 -3.66
C PRO A 364 -9.14 -6.67 -4.35
N SER A 365 -9.32 -7.97 -4.52
CA SER A 365 -8.33 -8.84 -5.19
C SER A 365 -8.72 -9.02 -6.64
N TYR A 366 -8.02 -8.39 -7.57
CA TYR A 366 -8.33 -8.37 -8.99
C TYR A 366 -8.00 -9.70 -9.68
N TYR A 367 -8.67 -10.77 -9.28
CA TYR A 367 -8.64 -12.10 -9.92
C TYR A 367 -9.98 -12.81 -9.70
N GLY A 368 -10.18 -13.97 -10.36
CA GLY A 368 -11.42 -14.75 -10.23
C GLY A 368 -12.64 -13.98 -10.75
N SER A 369 -13.66 -13.81 -9.92
CA SER A 369 -14.95 -13.19 -10.28
C SER A 369 -14.91 -11.70 -10.63
N TYR A 370 -13.74 -11.07 -10.60
CA TYR A 370 -13.57 -9.71 -11.12
C TYR A 370 -13.41 -9.64 -12.66
N TYR A 371 -13.26 -10.79 -13.35
CA TYR A 371 -13.09 -10.89 -14.81
C TYR A 371 -14.19 -11.68 -15.48
#